data_40ddd9def20533cfd4231521b0281b6f
#
_entry.id   40ddd9def20533cfd4231521b0281b6f
#
_cell.length_a   1.000
_cell.length_b   1.000
_cell.length_c   1.000
_cell.angle_alpha   90.00
_cell.angle_beta   90.00
_cell.angle_gamma   90.00
#
_symmetry.space_group_name_H-M   'P 1'
#
loop_
_entity.id
_entity.type
_entity.pdbx_description
1 polymer ?
#
loop_
_entity_poly.entity_id
_entity_poly.type
_entity_poly.pdbx_seq_one_letter_code
_entity_poly.pdbx_strand_id
1 'polypeptide(L)'
;MEPGGPDPEKTDEVMLKRHRVSRIYWHGKFFDYPVSLKPQTLKNMGFIQTMKVGFSYLKSLVHKLPEDNLENFYINRFGKALYGMFFEGYTEKLWGRHPSVISADWGSQRVKGISIMAVLKDAWNKLIGKEKKAGEGETSLIEEFWYPKYGPGQLWETVARHDEEFGAHIIKHAEVVRINETSDGRIDSVVYRDVDGNERTLAGDEFISSMPVKDLVDSIADGNQSTQPVPAKMKQIADGLPYRDFVTVGFLVDHLNLKNEPDIPTLGNPPIVPDCWIYVQDTSVKVGRIQVFNNWSPYLVKDVDNKVWIGLEYFCNEGDDFWNMSDAECIDFAANELVKMGIIASKNDIQDAHRERVKKAYPAYFDTWYQMDDLVKWLDSFENLYCVGRNGQHRYNNMDHSMVTAFEAVGNIKTGRADKKNVWNVNTDKEYHEEK
;
A
#
# COMPACT_ATOMS: atom_id res chain seq x y z
N MET A 1 -7.22 -20.53 14.44
CA MET A 1 -6.13 -20.40 15.45
C MET A 1 -5.18 -21.56 15.25
N GLU A 2 -3.88 -21.32 15.38
CA GLU A 2 -2.96 -22.44 15.46
C GLU A 2 -3.12 -23.20 16.78
N PRO A 3 -2.95 -24.53 16.79
CA PRO A 3 -3.03 -25.29 18.01
C PRO A 3 -2.03 -24.79 19.05
N GLY A 4 -2.51 -24.36 20.22
CA GLY A 4 -1.68 -23.84 21.31
C GLY A 4 -1.47 -22.32 21.30
N GLY A 5 -2.02 -21.58 20.34
CA GLY A 5 -2.00 -20.13 20.35
C GLY A 5 -2.95 -19.53 21.41
N PRO A 6 -2.77 -18.23 21.76
CA PRO A 6 -3.63 -17.55 22.72
C PRO A 6 -5.08 -17.48 22.22
N ASP A 7 -6.02 -17.60 23.16
CA ASP A 7 -7.46 -17.54 22.88
C ASP A 7 -7.92 -16.09 22.76
N PRO A 8 -8.42 -15.66 21.58
CA PRO A 8 -8.86 -14.28 21.37
C PRO A 8 -10.06 -13.86 22.23
N GLU A 9 -10.80 -14.82 22.82
CA GLU A 9 -11.88 -14.49 23.76
C GLU A 9 -11.35 -14.17 25.17
N LYS A 10 -10.06 -14.47 25.44
CA LYS A 10 -9.42 -14.29 26.75
C LYS A 10 -8.37 -13.19 26.78
N THR A 11 -7.83 -12.84 25.62
CA THR A 11 -6.81 -11.79 25.51
C THR A 11 -6.94 -11.01 24.21
N ASP A 12 -6.56 -9.74 24.26
CA ASP A 12 -6.56 -8.87 23.09
C ASP A 12 -5.22 -8.89 22.34
N GLU A 13 -4.13 -9.31 22.99
CA GLU A 13 -2.81 -9.38 22.40
C GLU A 13 -2.63 -10.66 21.59
N VAL A 14 -3.35 -10.73 20.49
CA VAL A 14 -3.34 -11.90 19.60
C VAL A 14 -3.33 -11.49 18.13
N MET A 15 -2.72 -12.35 17.33
CA MET A 15 -2.80 -12.30 15.88
C MET A 15 -3.80 -13.36 15.40
N LEU A 16 -4.75 -12.94 14.59
CA LEU A 16 -5.74 -13.82 13.97
C LEU A 16 -5.23 -14.31 12.63
N LYS A 17 -5.36 -15.59 12.36
CA LYS A 17 -5.13 -16.15 11.03
C LYS A 17 -6.38 -15.92 10.19
N ARG A 18 -6.24 -15.19 9.09
CA ARG A 18 -7.35 -14.78 8.22
C ARG A 18 -7.12 -15.26 6.79
N HIS A 19 -8.18 -15.62 6.11
CA HIS A 19 -8.16 -15.92 4.68
C HIS A 19 -8.22 -14.63 3.87
N ARG A 20 -7.38 -14.53 2.84
CA ARG A 20 -7.35 -13.39 1.95
C ARG A 20 -8.18 -13.68 0.71
N VAL A 21 -9.25 -12.93 0.52
CA VAL A 21 -9.99 -12.89 -0.74
C VAL A 21 -9.88 -11.47 -1.30
N SER A 22 -9.49 -11.35 -2.56
CA SER A 22 -9.45 -10.06 -3.26
C SER A 22 -10.02 -10.26 -4.66
N ARG A 23 -10.88 -9.34 -5.09
CA ARG A 23 -11.45 -9.35 -6.43
C ARG A 23 -11.39 -7.98 -7.09
N ILE A 24 -11.58 -7.95 -8.39
CA ILE A 24 -11.70 -6.73 -9.18
C ILE A 24 -13.19 -6.49 -9.46
N TYR A 25 -13.66 -5.27 -9.19
CA TYR A 25 -14.97 -4.78 -9.60
C TYR A 25 -14.83 -3.95 -10.87
N TRP A 26 -15.58 -4.33 -11.92
CA TRP A 26 -15.62 -3.64 -13.21
C TRP A 26 -17.01 -3.77 -13.84
N HIS A 27 -17.66 -2.62 -14.08
CA HIS A 27 -19.01 -2.54 -14.68
C HIS A 27 -20.05 -3.49 -14.06
N GLY A 28 -20.18 -3.46 -12.73
CA GLY A 28 -21.14 -4.27 -11.99
C GLY A 28 -20.81 -5.76 -11.89
N LYS A 29 -19.58 -6.17 -12.28
CA LYS A 29 -19.14 -7.57 -12.27
C LYS A 29 -17.84 -7.73 -11.50
N PHE A 30 -17.68 -8.90 -10.89
CA PHE A 30 -16.47 -9.28 -10.20
C PHE A 30 -15.57 -10.18 -11.05
N PHE A 31 -14.27 -9.95 -10.95
CA PHE A 31 -13.21 -10.76 -11.57
C PHE A 31 -12.20 -11.15 -10.51
N ASP A 32 -11.56 -12.30 -10.68
CA ASP A 32 -10.48 -12.72 -9.78
C ASP A 32 -9.31 -11.73 -9.81
N TYR A 33 -8.61 -11.61 -8.69
CA TYR A 33 -7.34 -10.91 -8.62
C TYR A 33 -6.22 -11.90 -8.22
N PRO A 34 -5.19 -12.06 -9.03
CA PRO A 34 -5.03 -11.53 -10.40
C PRO A 34 -6.05 -12.11 -11.37
N VAL A 35 -6.31 -11.39 -12.48
CA VAL A 35 -7.27 -11.84 -13.50
C VAL A 35 -6.88 -13.22 -14.03
N SER A 36 -7.77 -14.18 -13.89
CA SER A 36 -7.59 -15.55 -14.35
C SER A 36 -8.52 -15.86 -15.53
N LEU A 37 -8.10 -16.77 -16.42
CA LEU A 37 -8.91 -17.19 -17.58
C LEU A 37 -9.89 -18.32 -17.21
N LYS A 38 -10.62 -18.17 -16.11
CA LYS A 38 -11.68 -19.11 -15.72
C LYS A 38 -12.93 -18.91 -16.59
N PRO A 39 -13.78 -19.94 -16.72
CA PRO A 39 -15.06 -19.82 -17.43
C PRO A 39 -15.92 -18.63 -16.98
N GLN A 40 -15.90 -18.33 -15.67
CA GLN A 40 -16.63 -17.19 -15.10
C GLN A 40 -16.08 -15.84 -15.60
N THR A 41 -14.76 -15.69 -15.70
CA THR A 41 -14.11 -14.48 -16.25
C THR A 41 -14.55 -14.25 -17.70
N LEU A 42 -14.55 -15.31 -18.53
CA LEU A 42 -14.97 -15.25 -19.93
C LEU A 42 -16.48 -14.91 -20.05
N LYS A 43 -17.31 -15.50 -19.19
CA LYS A 43 -18.74 -15.18 -19.10
C LYS A 43 -18.97 -13.72 -18.71
N ASN A 44 -18.22 -13.21 -17.72
CA ASN A 44 -18.33 -11.83 -17.25
C ASN A 44 -17.88 -10.82 -18.30
N MET A 45 -16.80 -11.12 -19.06
CA MET A 45 -16.37 -10.30 -20.20
C MET A 45 -17.34 -10.34 -21.38
N GLY A 46 -17.99 -11.47 -21.61
CA GLY A 46 -18.82 -11.72 -22.77
C GLY A 46 -17.98 -12.06 -24.02
N PHE A 47 -18.65 -12.67 -25.02
CA PHE A 47 -17.98 -13.24 -26.20
C PHE A 47 -17.19 -12.19 -27.01
N ILE A 48 -17.78 -11.03 -27.29
CA ILE A 48 -17.15 -10.02 -28.16
C ILE A 48 -15.88 -9.46 -27.48
N GLN A 49 -15.94 -9.19 -26.19
CA GLN A 49 -14.78 -8.65 -25.45
C GLN A 49 -13.70 -9.71 -25.30
N THR A 50 -14.06 -10.96 -25.05
CA THR A 50 -13.11 -12.08 -25.01
C THR A 50 -12.35 -12.22 -26.32
N MET A 51 -13.05 -12.14 -27.47
CA MET A 51 -12.40 -12.19 -28.80
C MET A 51 -11.46 -11.00 -29.02
N LYS A 52 -11.89 -9.78 -28.65
CA LYS A 52 -11.01 -8.58 -28.73
C LYS A 52 -9.75 -8.74 -27.89
N VAL A 53 -9.86 -9.24 -26.66
CA VAL A 53 -8.72 -9.51 -25.77
C VAL A 53 -7.79 -10.54 -26.41
N GLY A 54 -8.34 -11.65 -26.92
CA GLY A 54 -7.55 -12.70 -27.59
C GLY A 54 -6.77 -12.18 -28.80
N PHE A 55 -7.41 -11.47 -29.71
CA PHE A 55 -6.74 -10.89 -30.89
C PHE A 55 -5.71 -9.83 -30.50
N SER A 56 -6.02 -8.98 -29.53
CA SER A 56 -5.11 -7.97 -29.03
C SER A 56 -3.86 -8.59 -28.39
N TYR A 57 -4.03 -9.68 -27.64
CA TYR A 57 -2.93 -10.44 -27.07
C TYR A 57 -2.04 -11.08 -28.15
N LEU A 58 -2.64 -11.78 -29.13
CA LEU A 58 -1.88 -12.37 -30.23
C LEU A 58 -1.08 -11.32 -30.99
N LYS A 59 -1.64 -10.12 -31.22
CA LYS A 59 -0.92 -9.00 -31.82
C LYS A 59 0.30 -8.59 -30.97
N SER A 60 0.15 -8.54 -29.64
CA SER A 60 1.26 -8.17 -28.75
C SER A 60 2.40 -9.21 -28.67
N LEU A 61 2.11 -10.47 -29.02
CA LEU A 61 3.15 -11.50 -29.11
C LEU A 61 4.07 -11.30 -30.33
N VAL A 62 3.48 -10.85 -31.44
CA VAL A 62 4.19 -10.68 -32.72
C VAL A 62 4.80 -9.29 -32.85
N HIS A 63 4.11 -8.27 -32.31
CA HIS A 63 4.54 -6.88 -32.44
C HIS A 63 4.79 -6.29 -31.04
N LYS A 64 6.07 -6.29 -30.64
CA LYS A 64 6.51 -5.73 -29.36
C LYS A 64 6.76 -4.24 -29.48
N LEU A 65 6.30 -3.49 -28.48
CA LEU A 65 6.58 -2.07 -28.31
C LEU A 65 7.88 -1.85 -27.50
N PRO A 66 8.59 -0.73 -27.66
CA PRO A 66 9.67 -0.37 -26.74
C PRO A 66 9.15 -0.29 -25.30
N GLU A 67 9.84 -0.95 -24.35
CA GLU A 67 9.43 -0.95 -22.92
C GLU A 67 10.05 0.23 -22.15
N ASP A 68 9.85 1.44 -22.63
CA ASP A 68 10.31 2.69 -22.05
C ASP A 68 9.31 3.29 -21.04
N ASN A 69 8.07 2.83 -21.07
CA ASN A 69 7.01 3.25 -20.15
C ASN A 69 6.11 2.10 -19.73
N LEU A 70 5.32 2.34 -18.68
CA LEU A 70 4.46 1.34 -18.05
C LEU A 70 3.31 0.88 -18.97
N GLU A 71 2.80 1.77 -19.84
CA GLU A 71 1.77 1.40 -20.83
C GLU A 71 2.30 0.33 -21.77
N ASN A 72 3.44 0.58 -22.42
CA ASN A 72 4.06 -0.37 -23.35
C ASN A 72 4.45 -1.68 -22.66
N PHE A 73 4.92 -1.61 -21.41
CA PHE A 73 5.22 -2.76 -20.58
C PHE A 73 3.98 -3.67 -20.40
N TYR A 74 2.82 -3.09 -20.05
CA TYR A 74 1.58 -3.85 -19.89
C TYR A 74 1.01 -4.33 -21.23
N ILE A 75 1.04 -3.50 -22.27
CA ILE A 75 0.54 -3.90 -23.61
C ILE A 75 1.33 -5.09 -24.15
N ASN A 76 2.64 -5.10 -23.97
CA ASN A 76 3.49 -6.22 -24.40
C ASN A 76 3.14 -7.54 -23.69
N ARG A 77 2.67 -7.48 -22.45
CA ARG A 77 2.36 -8.67 -21.63
C ARG A 77 0.92 -9.13 -21.75
N PHE A 78 -0.01 -8.19 -21.85
CA PHE A 78 -1.44 -8.47 -21.73
C PHE A 78 -2.24 -8.14 -23.00
N GLY A 79 -1.65 -7.42 -23.94
CA GLY A 79 -2.32 -6.85 -25.10
C GLY A 79 -3.12 -5.60 -24.75
N LYS A 80 -3.29 -4.70 -25.74
CA LYS A 80 -3.93 -3.39 -25.53
C LYS A 80 -5.35 -3.47 -24.96
N ALA A 81 -6.12 -4.51 -25.35
CA ALA A 81 -7.51 -4.62 -24.90
C ALA A 81 -7.62 -4.95 -23.40
N LEU A 82 -6.81 -5.87 -22.88
CA LEU A 82 -6.83 -6.22 -21.46
C LEU A 82 -6.18 -5.11 -20.62
N TYR A 83 -5.13 -4.48 -21.14
CA TYR A 83 -4.53 -3.30 -20.54
C TYR A 83 -5.56 -2.19 -20.32
N GLY A 84 -6.32 -1.81 -21.34
CA GLY A 84 -7.34 -0.76 -21.21
C GLY A 84 -8.50 -1.12 -20.28
N MET A 85 -8.78 -2.42 -20.08
CA MET A 85 -9.84 -2.86 -19.17
C MET A 85 -9.42 -2.78 -17.69
N PHE A 86 -8.19 -3.24 -17.36
CA PHE A 86 -7.83 -3.54 -15.98
C PHE A 86 -6.58 -2.79 -15.46
N PHE A 87 -5.85 -2.09 -16.31
CA PHE A 87 -4.62 -1.45 -15.89
C PHE A 87 -4.61 0.06 -16.11
N GLU A 88 -5.01 0.54 -17.28
CA GLU A 88 -4.91 1.94 -17.67
C GLU A 88 -5.61 2.87 -16.67
N GLY A 89 -6.94 2.78 -16.55
CA GLY A 89 -7.73 3.66 -15.72
C GLY A 89 -7.45 3.50 -14.23
N TYR A 90 -7.14 2.29 -13.76
CA TYR A 90 -6.78 2.07 -12.38
C TYR A 90 -5.40 2.66 -12.03
N THR A 91 -4.42 2.49 -12.89
CA THR A 91 -3.09 3.08 -12.71
C THR A 91 -3.17 4.60 -12.69
N GLU A 92 -4.00 5.18 -13.56
CA GLU A 92 -4.23 6.62 -13.58
C GLU A 92 -4.92 7.12 -12.30
N LYS A 93 -5.93 6.39 -11.80
CA LYS A 93 -6.54 6.69 -10.50
C LYS A 93 -5.50 6.65 -9.38
N LEU A 94 -4.68 5.59 -9.33
CA LEU A 94 -3.71 5.36 -8.28
C LEU A 94 -2.62 6.45 -8.28
N TRP A 95 -2.02 6.72 -9.43
CA TRP A 95 -0.84 7.58 -9.52
C TRP A 95 -1.14 9.02 -9.94
N GLY A 96 -2.37 9.31 -10.40
CA GLY A 96 -2.73 10.62 -10.95
C GLY A 96 -1.99 10.96 -12.24
N ARG A 97 -1.37 9.96 -12.88
CA ARG A 97 -0.63 10.09 -14.14
C ARG A 97 -0.96 8.94 -15.07
N HIS A 98 -1.07 9.21 -16.35
CA HIS A 98 -1.27 8.18 -17.36
C HIS A 98 -0.07 7.22 -17.42
N PRO A 99 -0.26 5.90 -17.59
CA PRO A 99 0.83 4.92 -17.65
C PRO A 99 1.91 5.19 -18.70
N SER A 100 1.60 5.94 -19.76
CA SER A 100 2.56 6.33 -20.81
C SER A 100 3.68 7.27 -20.32
N VAL A 101 3.50 7.93 -19.17
CA VAL A 101 4.52 8.82 -18.57
C VAL A 101 5.13 8.27 -17.28
N ILE A 102 4.81 7.02 -16.94
CA ILE A 102 5.39 6.29 -15.81
C ILE A 102 6.42 5.30 -16.36
N SER A 103 7.58 5.18 -15.73
CA SER A 103 8.62 4.24 -16.15
C SER A 103 8.15 2.78 -16.10
N ALA A 104 8.63 1.99 -17.05
CA ALA A 104 8.43 0.54 -17.07
C ALA A 104 9.03 -0.17 -15.85
N ASP A 105 10.08 0.39 -15.22
CA ASP A 105 10.75 -0.18 -14.04
C ASP A 105 9.78 -0.39 -12.88
N TRP A 106 8.83 0.53 -12.70
CA TRP A 106 7.79 0.39 -11.68
C TRP A 106 6.91 -0.85 -11.90
N GLY A 107 6.52 -1.13 -13.15
CA GLY A 107 5.73 -2.31 -13.51
C GLY A 107 6.53 -3.61 -13.36
N SER A 108 7.82 -3.54 -13.66
CA SER A 108 8.70 -4.71 -13.57
C SER A 108 8.84 -5.25 -12.15
N GLN A 109 8.76 -4.41 -11.14
CA GLN A 109 8.82 -4.81 -9.74
C GLN A 109 7.53 -5.49 -9.23
N ARG A 110 6.37 -5.23 -9.86
CA ARG A 110 5.06 -5.70 -9.36
C ARG A 110 4.38 -6.76 -10.22
N VAL A 111 4.75 -6.89 -11.48
CA VAL A 111 4.06 -7.75 -12.45
C VAL A 111 4.97 -8.88 -12.95
N LYS A 112 6.14 -9.06 -12.33
CA LYS A 112 7.00 -10.21 -12.64
C LYS A 112 6.31 -11.52 -12.28
N GLY A 113 6.35 -12.45 -13.24
CA GLY A 113 5.77 -13.79 -13.07
C GLY A 113 4.36 -13.97 -13.61
N ILE A 114 3.58 -12.92 -13.87
CA ILE A 114 2.27 -13.08 -14.51
C ILE A 114 2.47 -13.18 -16.03
N SER A 115 2.49 -14.41 -16.53
CA SER A 115 2.50 -14.71 -17.97
C SER A 115 1.16 -15.31 -18.36
N ILE A 116 0.43 -14.66 -19.29
CA ILE A 116 -0.80 -15.25 -19.85
C ILE A 116 -0.51 -16.60 -20.50
N MET A 117 0.69 -16.78 -21.09
CA MET A 117 1.11 -18.08 -21.61
C MET A 117 1.26 -19.14 -20.52
N ALA A 118 1.73 -18.79 -19.34
CA ALA A 118 1.77 -19.71 -18.21
C ALA A 118 0.36 -20.09 -17.75
N VAL A 119 -0.54 -19.12 -17.66
CA VAL A 119 -1.96 -19.32 -17.32
C VAL A 119 -2.67 -20.17 -18.39
N LEU A 120 -2.45 -19.89 -19.67
CA LEU A 120 -3.00 -20.70 -20.78
C LEU A 120 -2.45 -22.13 -20.77
N LYS A 121 -1.15 -22.29 -20.51
CA LYS A 121 -0.50 -23.60 -20.42
C LYS A 121 -1.02 -24.39 -19.20
N ASP A 122 -1.27 -23.73 -18.10
CA ASP A 122 -1.83 -24.35 -16.90
C ASP A 122 -3.31 -24.75 -17.13
N ALA A 123 -4.12 -23.87 -17.72
CA ALA A 123 -5.47 -24.19 -18.12
C ALA A 123 -5.53 -25.36 -19.12
N TRP A 124 -4.62 -25.40 -20.09
CA TRP A 124 -4.48 -26.51 -21.03
C TRP A 124 -4.05 -27.80 -20.34
N ASN A 125 -3.08 -27.73 -19.43
CA ASN A 125 -2.62 -28.90 -18.67
C ASN A 125 -3.74 -29.48 -17.78
N LYS A 126 -4.56 -28.63 -17.14
CA LYS A 126 -5.75 -29.04 -16.38
C LYS A 126 -6.80 -29.71 -17.28
N LEU A 127 -7.01 -29.20 -18.50
CA LEU A 127 -7.93 -29.77 -19.48
C LEU A 127 -7.51 -31.18 -19.98
N ILE A 128 -6.20 -31.44 -20.08
CA ILE A 128 -5.63 -32.71 -20.51
C ILE A 128 -5.27 -33.66 -19.35
N GLY A 129 -5.69 -33.33 -18.12
CA GLY A 129 -5.50 -34.18 -16.93
C GLY A 129 -4.06 -34.32 -16.45
N LYS A 130 -3.14 -33.43 -16.85
CA LYS A 130 -1.77 -33.37 -16.32
C LYS A 130 -1.75 -32.46 -15.10
N GLU A 131 -1.95 -33.04 -13.92
CA GLU A 131 -1.70 -32.34 -12.66
C GLU A 131 -0.19 -32.09 -12.48
N LYS A 132 0.20 -30.85 -12.27
CA LYS A 132 1.53 -30.50 -11.79
C LYS A 132 1.63 -30.80 -10.29
N LYS A 133 2.77 -31.36 -9.88
CA LYS A 133 3.16 -31.42 -8.47
C LYS A 133 3.25 -29.99 -7.92
N ALA A 134 2.64 -29.76 -6.74
CA ALA A 134 2.76 -28.52 -6.01
C ALA A 134 4.26 -28.19 -5.80
N GLY A 135 4.73 -27.04 -6.26
CA GLY A 135 6.09 -26.58 -5.98
C GLY A 135 6.82 -25.80 -7.07
N GLU A 136 6.32 -25.69 -8.31
CA GLU A 136 7.04 -24.93 -9.34
C GLU A 136 6.14 -23.86 -9.99
N GLY A 137 6.40 -22.61 -9.65
CA GLY A 137 6.18 -21.44 -10.51
C GLY A 137 4.78 -20.85 -10.51
N GLU A 138 4.26 -20.47 -9.37
CA GLU A 138 3.29 -19.37 -9.27
C GLU A 138 3.70 -18.49 -8.09
N THR A 139 3.82 -17.19 -8.32
CA THR A 139 3.68 -16.19 -7.26
C THR A 139 2.26 -16.35 -6.73
N SER A 140 2.06 -17.32 -5.82
CA SER A 140 0.77 -17.52 -5.19
C SER A 140 0.56 -16.30 -4.31
N LEU A 141 -0.52 -15.57 -4.58
CA LEU A 141 -1.02 -14.61 -3.62
C LEU A 141 -1.09 -15.30 -2.26
N ILE A 142 -0.65 -14.60 -1.22
CA ILE A 142 -0.85 -15.05 0.15
C ILE A 142 -2.35 -15.34 0.30
N GLU A 143 -2.68 -16.59 0.54
CA GLU A 143 -4.06 -17.04 0.76
C GLU A 143 -4.50 -16.81 2.20
N GLU A 144 -3.54 -16.73 3.11
CA GLU A 144 -3.76 -16.53 4.54
C GLU A 144 -2.76 -15.49 5.06
N PHE A 145 -3.18 -14.70 6.06
CA PHE A 145 -2.33 -13.71 6.70
C PHE A 145 -2.64 -13.59 8.18
N TRP A 146 -1.67 -13.07 8.93
CA TRP A 146 -1.84 -12.73 10.34
C TRP A 146 -2.33 -11.29 10.46
N TYR A 147 -3.31 -11.08 11.33
CA TYR A 147 -3.90 -9.76 11.53
C TYR A 147 -4.19 -9.52 13.02
N PRO A 148 -3.78 -8.38 13.60
CA PRO A 148 -4.08 -8.06 14.99
C PRO A 148 -5.58 -8.00 15.24
N LYS A 149 -6.04 -8.45 16.41
CA LYS A 149 -7.46 -8.56 16.77
C LYS A 149 -8.24 -7.27 16.47
N TYR A 150 -7.69 -6.11 16.85
CA TYR A 150 -8.30 -4.80 16.63
C TYR A 150 -7.58 -3.96 15.56
N GLY A 151 -6.89 -4.61 14.63
CA GLY A 151 -6.24 -3.97 13.50
C GLY A 151 -4.77 -3.59 13.74
N PRO A 152 -4.06 -3.12 12.68
CA PRO A 152 -2.62 -2.84 12.76
C PRO A 152 -2.24 -1.81 13.82
N GLY A 153 -3.11 -0.86 14.14
CA GLY A 153 -2.88 0.13 15.18
C GLY A 153 -2.66 -0.50 16.55
N GLN A 154 -3.43 -1.53 16.90
CA GLN A 154 -3.27 -2.27 18.14
C GLN A 154 -1.88 -2.88 18.30
N LEU A 155 -1.30 -3.43 17.23
CA LEU A 155 0.06 -3.97 17.27
C LEU A 155 1.05 -2.90 17.74
N TRP A 156 0.99 -1.71 17.15
CA TRP A 156 1.91 -0.63 17.48
C TRP A 156 1.65 0.00 18.84
N GLU A 157 0.40 0.08 19.27
CA GLU A 157 0.05 0.52 20.63
C GLU A 157 0.56 -0.46 21.69
N THR A 158 0.48 -1.77 21.39
CA THR A 158 1.03 -2.82 22.27
C THR A 158 2.54 -2.75 22.34
N VAL A 159 3.23 -2.59 21.19
CA VAL A 159 4.69 -2.41 21.14
C VAL A 159 5.10 -1.17 21.93
N ALA A 160 4.43 -0.03 21.69
CA ALA A 160 4.73 1.22 22.39
C ALA A 160 4.62 1.08 23.91
N ARG A 161 3.58 0.41 24.40
CA ARG A 161 3.40 0.16 25.84
C ARG A 161 4.54 -0.69 26.43
N HIS A 162 4.94 -1.75 25.72
CA HIS A 162 6.07 -2.57 26.17
C HIS A 162 7.39 -1.82 26.11
N ASP A 163 7.61 -0.97 25.12
CA ASP A 163 8.81 -0.14 25.02
C ASP A 163 8.89 0.84 26.21
N GLU A 164 7.77 1.45 26.62
CA GLU A 164 7.72 2.30 27.80
C GLU A 164 8.01 1.52 29.10
N GLU A 165 7.56 0.25 29.21
CA GLU A 165 7.92 -0.64 30.34
C GLU A 165 9.42 -0.93 30.39
N PHE A 166 10.12 -0.91 29.26
CA PHE A 166 11.59 -1.02 29.16
C PHE A 166 12.32 0.31 29.30
N GLY A 167 11.61 1.41 29.56
CA GLY A 167 12.20 2.73 29.83
C GLY A 167 12.31 3.63 28.61
N ALA A 168 11.67 3.29 27.49
CA ALA A 168 11.57 4.23 26.37
C ALA A 168 10.60 5.39 26.72
N HIS A 169 10.85 6.55 26.09
CA HIS A 169 9.99 7.71 26.19
C HIS A 169 9.33 7.98 24.85
N ILE A 170 7.99 7.90 24.79
CA ILE A 170 7.21 8.15 23.59
C ILE A 170 6.56 9.53 23.69
N ILE A 171 6.98 10.46 22.83
CA ILE A 171 6.44 11.81 22.78
C ILE A 171 5.44 11.88 21.61
N LYS A 172 4.16 11.90 21.93
CA LYS A 172 3.07 11.99 20.93
C LYS A 172 2.75 13.45 20.60
N HIS A 173 2.12 13.68 19.44
CA HIS A 173 1.74 15.01 18.95
C HIS A 173 2.94 15.97 18.90
N ALA A 174 4.10 15.45 18.52
CA ALA A 174 5.34 16.18 18.39
C ALA A 174 5.86 16.08 16.95
N GLU A 175 6.18 17.20 16.36
CA GLU A 175 6.72 17.32 15.00
C GLU A 175 8.20 17.71 15.08
N VAL A 176 9.08 16.91 14.51
CA VAL A 176 10.50 17.29 14.37
C VAL A 176 10.59 18.37 13.30
N VAL A 177 11.06 19.55 13.69
CA VAL A 177 11.13 20.74 12.83
C VAL A 177 12.54 21.12 12.45
N ARG A 178 13.55 20.76 13.25
CA ARG A 178 14.97 21.00 12.93
C ARG A 178 15.84 19.84 13.42
N ILE A 179 16.91 19.60 12.71
CA ILE A 179 17.97 18.64 13.06
C ILE A 179 19.28 19.39 13.08
N ASN A 180 19.94 19.37 14.21
CA ASN A 180 21.20 20.11 14.41
C ASN A 180 22.39 19.19 14.15
N GLU A 181 23.34 19.70 13.38
CA GLU A 181 24.57 19.04 12.99
C GLU A 181 25.77 19.70 13.68
N THR A 182 26.71 18.91 14.11
CA THR A 182 28.00 19.37 14.61
C THR A 182 28.98 19.69 13.48
N SER A 183 30.06 20.36 13.77
CA SER A 183 31.06 20.76 12.76
C SER A 183 31.80 19.58 12.12
N ASP A 184 31.73 18.39 12.70
CA ASP A 184 32.34 17.15 12.20
C ASP A 184 31.35 16.26 11.42
N GLY A 185 30.15 16.76 11.13
CA GLY A 185 29.18 16.06 10.29
C GLY A 185 28.35 14.99 11.01
N ARG A 186 28.23 15.08 12.34
CA ARG A 186 27.32 14.23 13.12
C ARG A 186 26.07 15.00 13.50
N ILE A 187 24.97 14.31 13.67
CA ILE A 187 23.77 14.87 14.29
C ILE A 187 23.97 14.85 15.81
N ASP A 188 23.70 15.96 16.50
CA ASP A 188 23.79 16.06 17.96
C ASP A 188 22.43 16.17 18.65
N SER A 189 21.45 16.76 17.96
CA SER A 189 20.14 16.98 18.55
C SER A 189 19.04 17.16 17.50
N VAL A 190 17.81 16.95 17.92
CA VAL A 190 16.60 17.29 17.17
C VAL A 190 15.79 18.32 17.92
N VAL A 191 15.17 19.24 17.21
CA VAL A 191 14.18 20.16 17.77
C VAL A 191 12.80 19.72 17.32
N TYR A 192 11.94 19.48 18.27
CA TYR A 192 10.54 19.15 17.99
C TYR A 192 9.59 20.20 18.55
N ARG A 193 8.47 20.38 17.87
CA ARG A 193 7.37 21.23 18.29
C ARG A 193 6.31 20.35 18.95
N ASP A 194 5.99 20.67 20.21
CA ASP A 194 4.96 19.98 20.97
C ASP A 194 3.53 20.45 20.59
N VAL A 195 2.53 19.83 21.19
CA VAL A 195 1.10 20.13 20.95
C VAL A 195 0.73 21.58 21.25
N ASP A 196 1.45 22.23 22.15
CA ASP A 196 1.24 23.63 22.55
C ASP A 196 2.00 24.62 21.65
N GLY A 197 2.73 24.11 20.65
CA GLY A 197 3.53 24.89 19.72
C GLY A 197 4.92 25.27 20.26
N ASN A 198 5.32 24.77 21.43
CA ASN A 198 6.64 25.05 22.00
C ASN A 198 7.70 24.18 21.33
N GLU A 199 8.83 24.78 21.02
CA GLU A 199 9.99 24.05 20.52
C GLU A 199 10.86 23.55 21.67
N ARG A 200 11.24 22.29 21.59
CA ARG A 200 12.10 21.62 22.58
C ARG A 200 13.22 20.88 21.87
N THR A 201 14.39 20.91 22.47
CA THR A 201 15.58 20.23 21.94
C THR A 201 15.82 18.93 22.70
N LEU A 202 16.10 17.87 21.95
CA LEU A 202 16.45 16.55 22.47
C LEU A 202 17.78 16.12 21.85
N ALA A 203 18.82 15.97 22.72
CA ALA A 203 20.13 15.47 22.33
C ALA A 203 20.13 13.93 22.24
N GLY A 204 21.01 13.37 21.42
CA GLY A 204 21.18 11.94 21.27
C GLY A 204 22.52 11.57 20.64
N ASP A 205 22.91 10.31 20.78
CA ASP A 205 24.13 9.76 20.19
C ASP A 205 23.87 9.17 18.81
N GLU A 206 22.71 8.52 18.63
CA GLU A 206 22.26 7.86 17.39
C GLU A 206 20.85 8.30 17.03
N PHE A 207 20.57 8.49 15.76
CA PHE A 207 19.30 8.98 15.23
C PHE A 207 18.75 8.03 14.17
N ILE A 208 17.53 7.55 14.40
CA ILE A 208 16.81 6.71 13.46
C ILE A 208 15.58 7.49 12.99
N SER A 209 15.53 7.83 11.70
CA SER A 209 14.45 8.62 11.11
C SER A 209 13.57 7.78 10.22
N SER A 210 12.27 7.74 10.50
CA SER A 210 11.23 7.20 9.63
C SER A 210 10.40 8.28 8.94
N MET A 211 10.70 9.56 9.21
CA MET A 211 10.01 10.69 8.58
C MET A 211 10.27 10.73 7.06
N PRO A 212 9.38 11.32 6.26
CA PRO A 212 9.62 11.45 4.83
C PRO A 212 10.97 12.10 4.54
N VAL A 213 11.74 11.51 3.62
CA VAL A 213 13.11 11.99 3.28
C VAL A 213 13.12 13.47 2.92
N LYS A 214 12.08 13.97 2.25
CA LYS A 214 11.93 15.39 1.96
C LYS A 214 11.91 16.22 3.23
N ASP A 215 11.08 15.86 4.19
CA ASP A 215 10.92 16.57 5.46
C ASP A 215 12.20 16.47 6.32
N LEU A 216 12.89 15.32 6.23
CA LEU A 216 14.21 15.14 6.87
C LEU A 216 15.24 16.13 6.33
N VAL A 217 15.34 16.27 5.01
CA VAL A 217 16.28 17.20 4.37
C VAL A 217 15.93 18.65 4.70
N ASP A 218 14.64 18.99 4.75
CA ASP A 218 14.17 20.31 5.17
C ASP A 218 14.55 20.59 6.62
N SER A 219 14.32 19.63 7.52
CA SER A 219 14.69 19.77 8.94
C SER A 219 16.20 19.92 9.16
N ILE A 220 17.02 19.26 8.36
CA ILE A 220 18.49 19.46 8.38
C ILE A 220 18.84 20.87 7.87
N ALA A 221 18.21 21.33 6.80
CA ALA A 221 18.46 22.66 6.25
C ALA A 221 18.08 23.77 7.23
N ASP A 222 16.95 23.60 7.94
CA ASP A 222 16.47 24.57 8.93
C ASP A 222 17.28 24.54 10.25
N GLY A 223 17.91 23.41 10.56
CA GLY A 223 18.77 23.22 11.73
C GLY A 223 20.13 23.85 11.59
N ASN A 224 20.64 23.90 10.37
CA ASN A 224 21.99 24.40 10.11
C ASN A 224 22.05 25.93 10.13
N GLN A 225 22.05 26.48 11.31
CA GLN A 225 22.51 27.87 11.52
C GLN A 225 24.03 28.00 11.27
N SER A 226 24.65 26.94 10.74
CA SER A 226 26.07 26.83 10.86
C SER A 226 26.79 26.41 9.58
N THR A 227 27.76 25.76 9.68
CA THR A 227 29.00 25.48 9.05
C THR A 227 28.92 24.76 7.71
N GLN A 228 27.83 24.01 7.44
CA GLN A 228 27.66 23.32 6.15
C GLN A 228 26.19 23.34 5.70
N PRO A 229 25.80 24.25 4.80
CA PRO A 229 24.44 24.25 4.27
C PRO A 229 24.18 22.97 3.47
N VAL A 230 22.94 22.46 3.54
CA VAL A 230 22.50 21.34 2.69
C VAL A 230 22.84 21.67 1.23
N PRO A 231 23.56 20.78 0.51
CA PRO A 231 23.92 21.06 -0.88
C PRO A 231 22.67 21.30 -1.72
N ALA A 232 22.65 22.36 -2.52
CA ALA A 232 21.47 22.76 -3.32
C ALA A 232 20.92 21.60 -4.18
N LYS A 233 21.81 20.74 -4.69
CA LYS A 233 21.40 19.53 -5.44
C LYS A 233 20.61 18.55 -4.56
N MET A 234 21.01 18.32 -3.30
CA MET A 234 20.31 17.39 -2.40
C MET A 234 18.94 17.93 -2.03
N LYS A 235 18.86 19.23 -1.74
CA LYS A 235 17.58 19.92 -1.52
C LYS A 235 16.65 19.81 -2.74
N GLN A 236 17.18 20.06 -3.95
CA GLN A 236 16.41 19.92 -5.18
C GLN A 236 15.89 18.48 -5.39
N ILE A 237 16.72 17.47 -5.14
CA ILE A 237 16.31 16.08 -5.26
C ILE A 237 15.19 15.78 -4.27
N ALA A 238 15.38 16.13 -3.00
CA ALA A 238 14.41 15.88 -1.94
C ALA A 238 13.07 16.59 -2.18
N ASP A 239 13.10 17.86 -2.58
CA ASP A 239 11.91 18.65 -2.91
C ASP A 239 11.10 18.06 -4.06
N GLY A 240 11.77 17.48 -5.03
CA GLY A 240 11.17 16.88 -6.21
C GLY A 240 10.70 15.43 -6.01
N LEU A 241 10.94 14.80 -4.85
CA LEU A 241 10.46 13.44 -4.57
C LEU A 241 8.93 13.41 -4.52
N PRO A 242 8.28 12.63 -5.38
CA PRO A 242 6.84 12.61 -5.47
C PRO A 242 6.22 11.62 -4.46
N TYR A 243 5.09 12.04 -3.90
CA TYR A 243 4.24 11.19 -3.08
C TYR A 243 2.83 11.17 -3.64
N ARG A 244 2.07 10.16 -3.27
CA ARG A 244 0.64 10.11 -3.46
C ARG A 244 -0.03 10.06 -2.11
N ASP A 245 -1.00 10.92 -1.90
CA ASP A 245 -1.84 10.97 -0.72
C ASP A 245 -3.10 10.14 -0.95
N PHE A 246 -3.81 9.83 0.11
CA PHE A 246 -5.15 9.29 -0.05
C PHE A 246 -6.10 9.75 1.06
N VAL A 247 -7.37 9.68 0.73
CA VAL A 247 -8.47 9.84 1.66
C VAL A 247 -9.17 8.50 1.78
N THR A 248 -9.48 8.09 2.99
CA THR A 248 -10.39 6.97 3.22
C THR A 248 -11.69 7.47 3.84
N VAL A 249 -12.81 6.90 3.37
CA VAL A 249 -14.13 7.13 3.94
C VAL A 249 -14.68 5.81 4.43
N GLY A 250 -14.85 5.69 5.74
CA GLY A 250 -15.46 4.52 6.37
C GLY A 250 -16.96 4.67 6.48
N PHE A 251 -17.70 3.57 6.26
CA PHE A 251 -19.15 3.51 6.46
C PHE A 251 -19.55 2.28 7.27
N LEU A 252 -20.34 2.49 8.31
CA LEU A 252 -21.07 1.43 8.98
C LEU A 252 -22.44 1.31 8.32
N VAL A 253 -22.72 0.14 7.75
CA VAL A 253 -23.99 -0.15 7.07
C VAL A 253 -24.64 -1.41 7.63
N ASP A 254 -25.95 -1.56 7.42
CA ASP A 254 -26.67 -2.77 7.86
C ASP A 254 -26.31 -3.98 7.00
N HIS A 255 -26.18 -3.79 5.69
CA HIS A 255 -25.83 -4.85 4.74
C HIS A 255 -25.28 -4.27 3.45
N LEU A 256 -24.67 -5.13 2.66
CA LEU A 256 -24.24 -4.84 1.30
C LEU A 256 -25.15 -5.58 0.31
N ASN A 257 -25.53 -4.91 -0.78
CA ASN A 257 -26.28 -5.55 -1.87
C ASN A 257 -25.43 -6.48 -2.76
N LEU A 258 -24.22 -6.77 -2.31
CA LEU A 258 -23.29 -7.65 -2.99
C LEU A 258 -23.57 -9.11 -2.59
N LYS A 259 -23.59 -10.01 -3.57
CA LYS A 259 -23.79 -11.44 -3.34
C LYS A 259 -22.45 -12.14 -3.10
N ASN A 260 -22.45 -13.09 -2.17
CA ASN A 260 -21.34 -14.01 -1.98
C ASN A 260 -21.42 -15.13 -3.07
N GLU A 261 -21.13 -14.78 -4.33
CA GLU A 261 -21.16 -15.73 -5.45
C GLU A 261 -20.14 -16.87 -5.34
N PRO A 262 -18.93 -16.69 -4.71
CA PRO A 262 -18.01 -17.78 -4.46
C PRO A 262 -18.51 -18.83 -3.46
N ASP A 263 -19.61 -18.54 -2.73
CA ASP A 263 -20.17 -19.40 -1.69
C ASP A 263 -19.11 -19.85 -0.64
N ILE A 264 -18.25 -18.89 -0.29
CA ILE A 264 -17.24 -19.07 0.76
C ILE A 264 -17.89 -18.74 2.11
N PRO A 265 -17.69 -19.54 3.15
CA PRO A 265 -18.21 -19.21 4.49
C PRO A 265 -17.72 -17.84 4.95
N THR A 266 -18.64 -16.94 5.28
CA THR A 266 -18.37 -15.59 5.75
C THR A 266 -19.19 -15.27 7.00
N LEU A 267 -18.89 -14.15 7.60
CA LEU A 267 -19.63 -13.58 8.73
C LEU A 267 -20.93 -12.93 8.23
N GLY A 268 -21.79 -12.59 9.18
CA GLY A 268 -23.03 -11.85 8.93
C GLY A 268 -24.23 -12.72 8.62
N ASN A 269 -25.40 -12.14 8.82
CA ASN A 269 -26.69 -12.74 8.50
C ASN A 269 -27.58 -11.73 7.74
N PRO A 270 -27.69 -11.84 6.40
CA PRO A 270 -27.11 -12.87 5.53
C PRO A 270 -25.57 -12.78 5.40
N PRO A 271 -24.91 -13.87 4.96
CA PRO A 271 -23.47 -13.90 4.77
C PRO A 271 -22.98 -12.78 3.84
N ILE A 272 -21.96 -12.02 4.27
CA ILE A 272 -21.36 -10.93 3.49
C ILE A 272 -20.44 -11.48 2.40
N VAL A 273 -20.03 -10.62 1.46
CA VAL A 273 -18.98 -10.95 0.49
C VAL A 273 -17.68 -11.32 1.19
N PRO A 274 -16.92 -12.30 0.67
CA PRO A 274 -15.72 -12.80 1.33
C PRO A 274 -14.51 -11.89 1.19
N ASP A 275 -14.62 -10.81 0.41
CA ASP A 275 -13.49 -9.95 0.06
C ASP A 275 -12.97 -9.19 1.27
N CYS A 276 -11.67 -9.29 1.52
CA CYS A 276 -10.96 -8.32 2.34
C CYS A 276 -10.78 -7.02 1.55
N TRP A 277 -10.60 -7.14 0.22
CA TRP A 277 -10.21 -6.05 -0.65
C TRP A 277 -10.83 -6.18 -2.04
N ILE A 278 -11.48 -5.11 -2.51
CA ILE A 278 -12.06 -5.01 -3.84
C ILE A 278 -11.35 -3.88 -4.60
N TYR A 279 -10.71 -4.21 -5.72
CA TYR A 279 -10.09 -3.22 -6.61
C TYR A 279 -11.15 -2.67 -7.58
N VAL A 280 -11.42 -1.37 -7.55
CA VAL A 280 -12.44 -0.74 -8.39
C VAL A 280 -11.81 -0.21 -9.66
N GLN A 281 -11.91 -1.01 -10.74
CA GLN A 281 -11.37 -0.66 -12.05
C GLN A 281 -12.33 0.20 -12.89
N ASP A 282 -13.58 0.36 -12.44
CA ASP A 282 -14.57 1.17 -13.13
C ASP A 282 -14.19 2.66 -13.07
N THR A 283 -13.96 3.26 -14.24
CA THR A 283 -13.58 4.67 -14.37
C THR A 283 -14.75 5.64 -14.21
N SER A 284 -15.98 5.13 -14.14
CA SER A 284 -17.17 5.97 -13.89
C SER A 284 -17.29 6.46 -12.44
N VAL A 285 -16.49 5.90 -11.53
CA VAL A 285 -16.39 6.26 -10.12
C VAL A 285 -14.95 6.61 -9.76
N LYS A 286 -14.75 7.47 -8.75
CA LYS A 286 -13.44 7.90 -8.30
C LYS A 286 -12.82 6.91 -7.31
N VAL A 287 -13.63 6.19 -6.55
CA VAL A 287 -13.14 5.20 -5.59
C VAL A 287 -12.19 4.20 -6.28
N GLY A 288 -11.03 3.98 -5.68
CA GLY A 288 -10.02 3.06 -6.21
C GLY A 288 -10.09 1.68 -5.59
N ARG A 289 -10.40 1.60 -4.31
CA ARG A 289 -10.47 0.34 -3.56
C ARG A 289 -11.54 0.40 -2.49
N ILE A 290 -12.12 -0.77 -2.18
CA ILE A 290 -13.06 -0.93 -1.08
C ILE A 290 -12.54 -2.06 -0.19
N GLN A 291 -12.49 -1.81 1.12
CA GLN A 291 -12.17 -2.82 2.13
C GLN A 291 -13.44 -3.22 2.86
N VAL A 292 -13.55 -4.51 3.22
CA VAL A 292 -14.62 -5.02 4.07
C VAL A 292 -13.96 -5.47 5.38
N PHE A 293 -13.97 -4.61 6.37
CA PHE A 293 -13.19 -4.78 7.60
C PHE A 293 -13.61 -5.99 8.43
N ASN A 294 -14.88 -6.42 8.37
CA ASN A 294 -15.33 -7.66 9.01
C ASN A 294 -14.47 -8.87 8.63
N ASN A 295 -14.01 -8.93 7.37
CA ASN A 295 -13.20 -10.04 6.86
C ASN A 295 -11.73 -9.97 7.31
N TRP A 296 -11.23 -8.78 7.66
CA TRP A 296 -9.90 -8.61 8.26
C TRP A 296 -9.90 -9.10 9.71
N SER A 297 -10.89 -8.67 10.50
CA SER A 297 -11.12 -9.18 11.83
C SER A 297 -12.58 -9.01 12.22
N PRO A 298 -13.23 -10.07 12.78
CA PRO A 298 -14.59 -9.95 13.28
C PRO A 298 -14.72 -8.99 14.47
N TYR A 299 -13.63 -8.71 15.17
CA TYR A 299 -13.61 -7.83 16.34
C TYR A 299 -13.54 -6.34 15.99
N LEU A 300 -13.39 -5.99 14.72
CA LEU A 300 -13.47 -4.60 14.25
C LEU A 300 -14.90 -4.05 14.21
N VAL A 301 -15.91 -4.93 14.31
CA VAL A 301 -17.31 -4.56 14.25
C VAL A 301 -18.03 -5.13 15.46
N LYS A 302 -18.64 -4.26 16.26
CA LYS A 302 -19.28 -4.68 17.53
C LYS A 302 -20.44 -5.66 17.33
N ASP A 303 -21.24 -5.47 16.28
CA ASP A 303 -22.37 -6.31 15.89
C ASP A 303 -22.08 -6.92 14.50
N VAL A 304 -21.14 -7.86 14.48
CA VAL A 304 -20.61 -8.45 13.23
C VAL A 304 -21.66 -9.26 12.47
N ASP A 305 -22.72 -9.72 13.11
CA ASP A 305 -23.78 -10.49 12.48
C ASP A 305 -24.77 -9.60 11.71
N ASN A 306 -24.95 -8.35 12.11
CA ASN A 306 -25.95 -7.45 11.55
C ASN A 306 -25.35 -6.16 10.94
N LYS A 307 -24.05 -5.95 11.06
CA LYS A 307 -23.39 -4.71 10.57
C LYS A 307 -22.17 -5.02 9.73
N VAL A 308 -21.96 -4.20 8.74
CA VAL A 308 -20.76 -4.26 7.88
C VAL A 308 -20.04 -2.91 7.96
N TRP A 309 -18.74 -2.96 8.27
CA TRP A 309 -17.85 -1.81 8.22
C TRP A 309 -17.01 -1.88 6.95
N ILE A 310 -17.15 -0.88 6.09
CA ILE A 310 -16.40 -0.79 4.83
C ILE A 310 -15.58 0.49 4.78
N GLY A 311 -14.45 0.45 4.08
CA GLY A 311 -13.60 1.61 3.84
C GLY A 311 -13.41 1.83 2.34
N LEU A 312 -13.66 3.05 1.88
CA LEU A 312 -13.46 3.48 0.50
C LEU A 312 -12.18 4.29 0.41
N GLU A 313 -11.26 3.90 -0.48
CA GLU A 313 -9.99 4.58 -0.68
C GLU A 313 -10.00 5.42 -1.95
N TYR A 314 -9.66 6.69 -1.78
CA TYR A 314 -9.56 7.69 -2.85
C TYR A 314 -8.13 8.20 -2.93
N PHE A 315 -7.48 7.96 -4.05
CA PHE A 315 -6.13 8.49 -4.29
C PHE A 315 -6.22 9.93 -4.76
N CYS A 316 -5.47 10.80 -4.10
CA CYS A 316 -5.47 12.24 -4.34
C CYS A 316 -4.10 12.84 -4.04
N ASN A 317 -3.96 14.13 -4.19
CA ASN A 317 -2.82 14.89 -3.71
C ASN A 317 -3.28 15.93 -2.70
N GLU A 318 -2.44 16.25 -1.73
CA GLU A 318 -2.67 17.40 -0.85
C GLU A 318 -2.92 18.66 -1.68
N GLY A 319 -3.99 19.36 -1.38
CA GLY A 319 -4.38 20.59 -2.06
C GLY A 319 -5.26 20.43 -3.31
N ASP A 320 -5.54 19.20 -3.77
CA ASP A 320 -6.51 19.00 -4.86
C ASP A 320 -7.98 19.19 -4.36
N ASP A 321 -8.92 19.31 -5.30
CA ASP A 321 -10.33 19.54 -4.99
C ASP A 321 -10.91 18.48 -4.06
N PHE A 322 -10.55 17.21 -4.27
CA PHE A 322 -11.05 16.11 -3.45
C PHE A 322 -10.46 16.12 -2.04
N TRP A 323 -9.17 16.43 -1.93
CA TRP A 323 -8.50 16.59 -0.63
C TRP A 323 -9.12 17.72 0.19
N ASN A 324 -9.46 18.84 -0.47
CA ASN A 324 -9.97 20.05 0.18
C ASN A 324 -11.47 20.00 0.51
N MET A 325 -12.21 18.99 0.05
CA MET A 325 -13.61 18.83 0.46
C MET A 325 -13.73 18.83 1.98
N SER A 326 -14.81 19.36 2.50
CA SER A 326 -15.20 19.14 3.90
C SER A 326 -15.51 17.66 4.15
N ASP A 327 -15.50 17.23 5.41
CA ASP A 327 -15.82 15.86 5.74
C ASP A 327 -17.23 15.48 5.28
N ALA A 328 -18.19 16.37 5.46
CA ALA A 328 -19.58 16.17 5.03
C ALA A 328 -19.70 15.99 3.51
N GLU A 329 -19.04 16.87 2.72
CA GLU A 329 -19.04 16.76 1.25
C GLU A 329 -18.38 15.48 0.77
N CYS A 330 -17.26 15.11 1.36
CA CYS A 330 -16.53 13.90 1.00
C CYS A 330 -17.31 12.63 1.34
N ILE A 331 -17.92 12.58 2.52
CA ILE A 331 -18.79 11.47 2.95
C ILE A 331 -20.01 11.36 2.02
N ASP A 332 -20.66 12.51 1.68
CA ASP A 332 -21.80 12.51 0.75
C ASP A 332 -21.39 12.04 -0.65
N PHE A 333 -20.23 12.48 -1.15
CA PHE A 333 -19.68 12.04 -2.42
C PHE A 333 -19.46 10.52 -2.42
N ALA A 334 -18.79 9.98 -1.38
CA ALA A 334 -18.51 8.56 -1.27
C ALA A 334 -19.78 7.71 -1.15
N ALA A 335 -20.78 8.17 -0.39
CA ALA A 335 -22.10 7.54 -0.30
C ALA A 335 -22.83 7.47 -1.64
N ASN A 336 -22.75 8.55 -2.45
CA ASN A 336 -23.31 8.57 -3.81
C ASN A 336 -22.65 7.53 -4.73
N GLU A 337 -21.32 7.34 -4.60
CA GLU A 337 -20.61 6.31 -5.38
C GLU A 337 -21.03 4.89 -4.98
N LEU A 338 -21.22 4.60 -3.69
CA LEU A 338 -21.74 3.30 -3.23
C LEU A 338 -23.12 2.99 -3.79
N VAL A 339 -24.03 3.98 -3.79
CA VAL A 339 -25.37 3.84 -4.39
C VAL A 339 -25.27 3.65 -5.91
N LYS A 340 -24.43 4.46 -6.58
CA LYS A 340 -24.21 4.37 -8.03
C LYS A 340 -23.67 2.99 -8.45
N MET A 341 -22.79 2.40 -7.64
CA MET A 341 -22.24 1.07 -7.86
C MET A 341 -23.22 -0.04 -7.46
N GLY A 342 -24.34 0.29 -6.81
CA GLY A 342 -25.30 -0.68 -6.30
C GLY A 342 -24.79 -1.51 -5.11
N ILE A 343 -23.76 -1.03 -4.41
CA ILE A 343 -23.21 -1.70 -3.24
C ILE A 343 -24.12 -1.53 -2.02
N ILE A 344 -24.79 -0.38 -1.92
CA ILE A 344 -25.90 -0.13 -1.00
C ILE A 344 -27.13 0.32 -1.79
N ALA A 345 -28.32 0.12 -1.26
CA ALA A 345 -29.55 0.52 -1.94
C ALA A 345 -29.78 2.02 -1.87
N SER A 346 -29.49 2.62 -0.75
CA SER A 346 -29.66 4.06 -0.51
C SER A 346 -28.71 4.56 0.57
N LYS A 347 -28.55 5.89 0.67
CA LYS A 347 -27.81 6.52 1.77
C LYS A 347 -28.44 6.26 3.16
N ASN A 348 -29.72 5.90 3.19
CA ASN A 348 -30.41 5.59 4.46
C ASN A 348 -29.88 4.28 5.10
N ASP A 349 -29.16 3.46 4.33
CA ASP A 349 -28.53 2.23 4.85
C ASP A 349 -27.27 2.54 5.67
N ILE A 350 -26.75 3.78 5.58
CA ILE A 350 -25.57 4.24 6.32
C ILE A 350 -25.97 4.68 7.72
N GLN A 351 -25.35 4.06 8.72
CA GLN A 351 -25.60 4.34 10.13
C GLN A 351 -24.56 5.27 10.75
N ASP A 352 -23.31 5.14 10.29
CA ASP A 352 -22.22 5.97 10.76
C ASP A 352 -21.18 6.12 9.64
N ALA A 353 -20.42 7.20 9.67
CA ALA A 353 -19.40 7.49 8.68
C ALA A 353 -18.22 8.24 9.30
N HIS A 354 -17.03 7.95 8.80
CA HIS A 354 -15.80 8.61 9.21
C HIS A 354 -14.92 8.90 7.98
N ARG A 355 -14.22 10.03 7.98
CA ARG A 355 -13.24 10.37 6.96
C ARG A 355 -11.87 10.56 7.56
N GLU A 356 -10.86 9.99 6.91
CA GLU A 356 -9.46 10.17 7.28
C GLU A 356 -8.63 10.60 6.07
N ARG A 357 -7.66 11.51 6.29
CA ARG A 357 -6.70 11.97 5.29
C ARG A 357 -5.31 11.45 5.63
N VAL A 358 -4.65 10.81 4.69
CA VAL A 358 -3.30 10.28 4.87
C VAL A 358 -2.35 10.94 3.89
N LYS A 359 -1.49 11.81 4.42
CA LYS A 359 -0.43 12.48 3.64
C LYS A 359 0.71 11.52 3.35
N LYS A 360 1.34 11.67 2.18
CA LYS A 360 2.56 10.95 1.80
C LYS A 360 2.45 9.43 1.97
N ALA A 361 1.27 8.88 1.66
CA ALA A 361 0.98 7.47 1.87
C ALA A 361 1.78 6.55 0.95
N TYR A 362 2.04 7.00 -0.27
CA TYR A 362 2.72 6.22 -1.29
C TYR A 362 3.90 6.99 -1.89
N PRO A 363 5.15 6.63 -1.57
CA PRO A 363 6.32 7.09 -2.31
C PRO A 363 6.21 6.65 -3.77
N ALA A 364 6.39 7.58 -4.71
CA ALA A 364 6.29 7.31 -6.13
C ALA A 364 7.66 7.36 -6.81
N TYR A 365 7.83 6.58 -7.89
CA TYR A 365 9.13 6.35 -8.52
C TYR A 365 9.20 7.05 -9.88
N PHE A 366 9.10 8.38 -9.83
CA PHE A 366 9.25 9.26 -10.99
C PHE A 366 9.86 10.60 -10.59
N ASP A 367 9.98 11.55 -11.50
CA ASP A 367 10.59 12.87 -11.30
C ASP A 367 12.04 12.77 -10.76
N THR A 368 12.36 13.32 -9.59
CA THR A 368 13.73 13.30 -9.04
C THR A 368 14.12 11.96 -8.40
N TRP A 369 13.21 11.01 -8.29
CA TRP A 369 13.51 9.69 -7.72
C TRP A 369 14.70 8.99 -8.42
N TYR A 370 14.90 9.21 -9.73
CA TYR A 370 16.03 8.65 -10.47
C TYR A 370 17.40 9.15 -10.00
N GLN A 371 17.43 10.16 -9.14
CA GLN A 371 18.63 10.72 -8.52
C GLN A 371 18.74 10.32 -7.04
N MET A 372 17.91 9.39 -6.57
CA MET A 372 17.85 8.99 -5.15
C MET A 372 19.19 8.45 -4.64
N ASP A 373 19.99 7.80 -5.47
CA ASP A 373 21.31 7.30 -5.12
C ASP A 373 22.28 8.41 -4.67
N ASP A 374 22.17 9.60 -5.25
CA ASP A 374 23.01 10.74 -4.82
C ASP A 374 22.54 11.25 -3.44
N LEU A 375 21.24 11.28 -3.22
CA LEU A 375 20.68 11.68 -1.93
C LEU A 375 21.03 10.66 -0.82
N VAL A 376 20.95 9.37 -1.11
CA VAL A 376 21.35 8.29 -0.18
C VAL A 376 22.83 8.44 0.21
N LYS A 377 23.74 8.66 -0.75
CA LYS A 377 25.17 8.86 -0.46
C LYS A 377 25.40 10.05 0.46
N TRP A 378 24.65 11.13 0.28
CA TRP A 378 24.76 12.30 1.15
C TRP A 378 24.18 12.03 2.54
N LEU A 379 23.03 11.39 2.66
CA LEU A 379 22.45 11.00 3.95
C LEU A 379 23.36 10.00 4.71
N ASP A 380 24.02 9.11 4.00
CA ASP A 380 24.97 8.15 4.58
C ASP A 380 26.27 8.81 5.07
N SER A 381 26.56 10.07 4.66
CA SER A 381 27.72 10.81 5.19
C SER A 381 27.52 11.24 6.65
N PHE A 382 26.29 11.31 7.15
CA PHE A 382 26.01 11.47 8.57
C PHE A 382 26.23 10.14 9.28
N GLU A 383 27.31 10.01 10.05
CA GLU A 383 27.73 8.74 10.66
C GLU A 383 26.61 8.09 11.51
N ASN A 384 25.92 8.89 12.29
CA ASN A 384 24.94 8.47 13.28
C ASN A 384 23.46 8.69 12.89
N LEU A 385 23.16 8.85 11.60
CA LEU A 385 21.79 8.97 11.08
C LEU A 385 21.42 7.75 10.27
N TYR A 386 20.30 7.11 10.57
CA TYR A 386 19.74 5.96 9.84
C TYR A 386 18.35 6.31 9.33
N CYS A 387 18.13 6.15 8.01
CA CYS A 387 16.84 6.32 7.37
C CYS A 387 16.15 4.96 7.24
N VAL A 388 14.97 4.79 7.83
CA VAL A 388 14.25 3.52 7.90
C VAL A 388 12.79 3.65 7.46
N GLY A 389 12.19 2.53 7.11
CA GLY A 389 10.76 2.46 6.78
C GLY A 389 10.40 3.01 5.41
N ARG A 390 9.08 3.05 5.15
CA ARG A 390 8.53 3.44 3.84
C ARG A 390 8.94 4.86 3.44
N ASN A 391 8.69 5.82 4.30
CA ASN A 391 8.88 7.24 3.99
C ASN A 391 10.31 7.70 4.23
N GLY A 392 11.00 7.14 5.25
CA GLY A 392 12.41 7.47 5.51
C GLY A 392 13.36 7.00 4.42
N GLN A 393 12.96 5.99 3.64
CA GLN A 393 13.72 5.52 2.48
C GLN A 393 13.11 5.91 1.12
N HIS A 394 11.99 6.62 1.11
CA HIS A 394 11.20 6.87 -0.10
C HIS A 394 10.99 5.59 -0.90
N ARG A 395 10.60 4.51 -0.24
CA ARG A 395 10.45 3.18 -0.83
C ARG A 395 9.09 2.58 -0.48
N TYR A 396 8.48 1.89 -1.44
CA TYR A 396 7.18 1.26 -1.22
C TYR A 396 7.32 -0.01 -0.36
N ASN A 397 7.68 0.19 0.89
CA ASN A 397 7.79 -0.87 1.89
C ASN A 397 6.41 -1.21 2.48
N ASN A 398 6.16 -2.49 2.75
CA ASN A 398 5.11 -2.94 3.63
C ASN A 398 5.57 -2.84 5.10
N MET A 399 4.73 -3.21 6.06
CA MET A 399 5.05 -3.13 7.49
C MET A 399 6.28 -3.99 7.85
N ASP A 400 6.32 -5.23 7.36
CA ASP A 400 7.44 -6.17 7.53
C ASP A 400 8.78 -5.60 7.03
N HIS A 401 8.82 -5.08 5.81
CA HIS A 401 10.00 -4.42 5.28
C HIS A 401 10.43 -3.22 6.13
N SER A 402 9.46 -2.41 6.59
CA SER A 402 9.74 -1.26 7.45
C SER A 402 10.34 -1.67 8.79
N MET A 403 9.84 -2.76 9.38
CA MET A 403 10.39 -3.35 10.60
C MET A 403 11.81 -3.86 10.38
N VAL A 404 12.07 -4.58 9.29
CA VAL A 404 13.40 -5.11 8.96
C VAL A 404 14.41 -3.97 8.78
N THR A 405 14.05 -2.85 8.15
CA THR A 405 14.96 -1.70 8.03
C THR A 405 15.39 -1.17 9.40
N ALA A 406 14.47 -1.14 10.37
CA ALA A 406 14.77 -0.71 11.74
C ALA A 406 15.66 -1.73 12.47
N PHE A 407 15.41 -3.04 12.30
CA PHE A 407 16.25 -4.09 12.88
C PHE A 407 17.68 -4.03 12.32
N GLU A 408 17.85 -3.82 11.03
CA GLU A 408 19.15 -3.65 10.40
C GLU A 408 19.90 -2.41 10.93
N ALA A 409 19.20 -1.27 11.10
CA ALA A 409 19.78 -0.06 11.67
C ALA A 409 20.26 -0.30 13.11
N VAL A 410 19.43 -0.90 13.97
CA VAL A 410 19.79 -1.24 15.35
C VAL A 410 20.93 -2.27 15.39
N GLY A 411 20.95 -3.23 14.46
CA GLY A 411 22.04 -4.19 14.32
C GLY A 411 23.38 -3.51 14.01
N ASN A 412 23.35 -2.52 13.10
CA ASN A 412 24.55 -1.72 12.78
C ASN A 412 25.06 -0.94 13.98
N ILE A 413 24.17 -0.25 14.72
CA ILE A 413 24.50 0.49 15.94
C ILE A 413 25.15 -0.44 16.96
N LYS A 414 24.55 -1.60 17.24
CA LYS A 414 25.06 -2.58 18.22
C LYS A 414 26.43 -3.14 17.86
N THR A 415 26.72 -3.29 16.57
CA THR A 415 27.98 -3.90 16.10
C THR A 415 29.04 -2.87 15.71
N GLY A 416 28.71 -1.57 15.72
CA GLY A 416 29.60 -0.52 15.25
C GLY A 416 29.84 -0.56 13.73
N ARG A 417 28.88 -1.09 12.97
CA ARG A 417 28.99 -1.18 11.51
C ARG A 417 28.71 0.17 10.85
N ALA A 418 29.73 0.74 10.22
CA ALA A 418 29.60 2.03 9.52
C ALA A 418 28.86 1.96 8.17
N ASP A 419 28.91 0.82 7.48
CA ASP A 419 28.24 0.62 6.18
C ASP A 419 26.74 0.38 6.40
N LYS A 420 25.89 1.23 5.81
CA LYS A 420 24.43 1.20 5.93
C LYS A 420 23.72 0.53 4.74
N LYS A 421 24.47 -0.10 3.84
CA LYS A 421 23.88 -0.75 2.65
C LYS A 421 22.84 -1.82 2.97
N ASN A 422 23.01 -2.56 4.07
CA ASN A 422 22.03 -3.54 4.51
C ASN A 422 20.67 -2.90 4.81
N VAL A 423 20.65 -1.72 5.44
CA VAL A 423 19.44 -0.93 5.75
C VAL A 423 18.75 -0.48 4.46
N TRP A 424 19.52 0.06 3.50
CA TRP A 424 18.99 0.52 2.22
C TRP A 424 18.60 -0.61 1.27
N ASN A 425 19.17 -1.80 1.42
CA ASN A 425 18.93 -2.94 0.53
C ASN A 425 17.71 -3.78 0.93
N VAL A 426 17.04 -3.47 2.02
CA VAL A 426 15.76 -4.11 2.33
C VAL A 426 14.74 -3.81 1.22
N ASN A 427 14.08 -4.86 0.71
CA ASN A 427 13.09 -4.75 -0.38
C ASN A 427 13.66 -4.12 -1.67
N THR A 428 14.90 -4.49 -2.03
CA THR A 428 15.52 -4.09 -3.32
C THR A 428 15.48 -5.19 -4.36
N ASP A 429 15.08 -6.39 -3.96
CA ASP A 429 14.99 -7.52 -4.87
C ASP A 429 14.06 -7.18 -6.03
N LYS A 430 14.56 -7.46 -7.23
CA LYS A 430 13.79 -7.26 -8.45
C LYS A 430 12.60 -8.23 -8.56
N GLU A 431 12.44 -9.13 -7.62
CA GLU A 431 11.34 -10.08 -7.49
C GLU A 431 10.72 -9.91 -6.10
N TYR A 432 9.44 -9.62 -6.07
CA TYR A 432 8.67 -9.61 -4.82
C TYR A 432 8.37 -11.06 -4.47
N HIS A 433 9.07 -11.58 -3.47
CA HIS A 433 8.80 -12.90 -2.90
C HIS A 433 7.88 -12.71 -1.69
N GLU A 434 6.60 -12.99 -1.87
CA GLU A 434 5.73 -13.31 -0.74
C GLU A 434 6.03 -14.77 -0.38
N GLU A 435 6.92 -15.02 0.57
CA GLU A 435 7.17 -16.37 1.07
C GLU A 435 5.95 -16.90 1.83
N LYS A 436 5.68 -18.21 1.65
CA LYS A 436 4.59 -18.93 2.32
C LYS A 436 4.85 -19.10 3.79
#